data_e42f118267c94da6381d28b5600ce087
#
_entry.id   e42f118267c94da6381d28b5600ce087
#
_cell.length_a   1.000
_cell.length_b   1.000
_cell.length_c   1.000
_cell.angle_alpha   90.00
_cell.angle_beta   90.00
_cell.angle_gamma   90.00
#
_symmetry.space_group_name_H-M   'P 1'
#
loop_
_entity.id
_entity.type
_entity.pdbx_description
1 polymer ?
#
loop_
_entity_poly.entity_id
_entity_poly.type
_entity_poly.pdbx_seq_one_letter_code
_entity_poly.pdbx_strand_id
1 'polypeptide(L)'
;EVAKSYGDPIIFLFMGGFMIAIATQKTNLHKYISNKLLSIFPSTPRGMIFSLSITAALLSSVLSNSTTALLLLPIAIFLTEDLKFKARLALAIAYGCSIGGIVTPIGTPPNLILLGFMQQHSIEPIAFIQWMFLTGPLALLMLIVIPFILSLGLGDVVLDKEIKAKEVLLPKQKRLLFILLGLVITLLVNSKIEPYYSGLGLDETAILLSFGLLMFVPKIGFIEWEDAKNIPYEIIFLFGAGFTIAAAFSKTGLANEVANYMLSLTDLPVILLILIVASLITFTTEITSNTALISIALPIIYSLGQVANINMTLILMVATICASDRKSTRLNSS
;
A
#
# COMPACT_ATOMS: atom_id res chain seq x y z
N GLU A 1 4.86 -28.81 0.51
CA GLU A 1 5.41 -27.48 0.80
C GLU A 1 4.76 -26.38 -0.03
N VAL A 2 4.67 -26.53 -1.37
CA VAL A 2 3.99 -25.55 -2.23
C VAL A 2 2.57 -25.24 -1.73
N ALA A 3 1.76 -26.26 -1.42
CA ALA A 3 0.41 -26.10 -0.89
C ALA A 3 0.39 -25.30 0.44
N LYS A 4 1.42 -25.44 1.27
CA LYS A 4 1.55 -24.69 2.53
C LYS A 4 1.73 -23.19 2.27
N SER A 5 2.48 -22.82 1.25
CA SER A 5 2.67 -21.42 0.84
C SER A 5 1.37 -20.75 0.39
N TYR A 6 0.46 -21.53 -0.23
CA TYR A 6 -0.86 -21.03 -0.63
C TYR A 6 -1.89 -21.01 0.52
N GLY A 7 -1.59 -21.66 1.64
CA GLY A 7 -2.39 -21.61 2.89
C GLY A 7 -1.82 -20.67 3.94
N ASP A 8 -0.91 -19.77 3.57
CA ASP A 8 -0.31 -18.82 4.50
C ASP A 8 -1.39 -17.87 5.08
N PRO A 9 -1.42 -17.63 6.40
CA PRO A 9 -2.41 -16.74 7.04
C PRO A 9 -2.50 -15.35 6.41
N ILE A 10 -1.39 -14.81 5.94
CA ILE A 10 -1.35 -13.52 5.26
C ILE A 10 -2.27 -13.44 4.03
N ILE A 11 -2.46 -14.55 3.32
CA ILE A 11 -3.39 -14.61 2.18
C ILE A 11 -4.83 -14.35 2.62
N PHE A 12 -5.23 -14.86 3.78
CA PHE A 12 -6.56 -14.63 4.35
C PHE A 12 -6.74 -13.19 4.87
N LEU A 13 -5.68 -12.58 5.38
CA LEU A 13 -5.67 -11.16 5.72
C LEU A 13 -5.98 -10.30 4.49
N PHE A 14 -5.37 -10.63 3.34
CA PHE A 14 -5.67 -9.99 2.06
C PHE A 14 -7.11 -10.17 1.62
N MET A 15 -7.59 -11.39 1.68
CA MET A 15 -8.99 -11.67 1.29
C MET A 15 -9.94 -10.78 2.08
N GLY A 16 -9.73 -10.62 3.40
CA GLY A 16 -10.49 -9.70 4.23
C GLY A 16 -10.41 -8.25 3.73
N GLY A 17 -9.21 -7.78 3.44
CA GLY A 17 -8.99 -6.44 2.88
C GLY A 17 -9.66 -6.22 1.53
N PHE A 18 -9.59 -7.19 0.60
CA PHE A 18 -10.25 -7.11 -0.70
C PHE A 18 -11.79 -7.10 -0.60
N MET A 19 -12.37 -7.89 0.29
CA MET A 19 -13.81 -7.88 0.54
C MET A 19 -14.28 -6.49 1.04
N ILE A 20 -13.52 -5.87 1.93
CA ILE A 20 -13.78 -4.50 2.41
C ILE A 20 -13.64 -3.49 1.27
N ALA A 21 -12.62 -3.62 0.42
CA ALA A 21 -12.42 -2.75 -0.73
C ALA A 21 -13.58 -2.86 -1.73
N ILE A 22 -14.06 -4.08 -2.04
CA ILE A 22 -15.23 -4.32 -2.91
C ILE A 22 -16.48 -3.68 -2.31
N ALA A 23 -16.73 -3.84 -1.00
CA ALA A 23 -17.86 -3.20 -0.32
C ALA A 23 -17.79 -1.66 -0.42
N THR A 24 -16.59 -1.10 -0.29
CA THR A 24 -16.32 0.34 -0.44
C THR A 24 -16.61 0.82 -1.87
N GLN A 25 -16.26 0.00 -2.87
CA GLN A 25 -16.58 0.28 -4.28
C GLN A 25 -18.07 0.15 -4.56
N LYS A 26 -18.71 -0.94 -4.16
CA LYS A 26 -20.15 -1.21 -4.42
C LYS A 26 -21.06 -0.17 -3.77
N THR A 27 -20.70 0.37 -2.61
CA THR A 27 -21.44 1.44 -1.95
C THR A 27 -21.14 2.85 -2.50
N ASN A 28 -20.14 2.99 -3.37
CA ASN A 28 -19.58 4.28 -3.82
C ASN A 28 -19.07 5.17 -2.65
N LEU A 29 -18.73 4.60 -1.50
CA LEU A 29 -18.18 5.34 -0.37
C LEU A 29 -16.87 6.05 -0.75
N HIS A 30 -16.02 5.38 -1.53
CA HIS A 30 -14.77 5.95 -2.06
C HIS A 30 -15.00 7.22 -2.87
N LYS A 31 -16.07 7.30 -3.69
CA LYS A 31 -16.43 8.52 -4.46
C LYS A 31 -16.86 9.65 -3.53
N TYR A 32 -17.70 9.35 -2.54
CA TYR A 32 -18.09 10.33 -1.53
C TYR A 32 -16.88 10.89 -0.80
N ILE A 33 -15.97 10.03 -0.32
CA ILE A 33 -14.74 10.45 0.36
C ILE A 33 -13.88 11.31 -0.56
N SER A 34 -13.67 10.87 -1.81
CA SER A 34 -12.91 11.61 -2.82
C SER A 34 -13.49 13.01 -3.03
N ASN A 35 -14.78 13.13 -3.34
CA ASN A 35 -15.42 14.41 -3.58
C ASN A 35 -15.39 15.33 -2.35
N LYS A 36 -15.57 14.75 -1.17
CA LYS A 36 -15.49 15.49 0.09
C LYS A 36 -14.08 16.03 0.34
N LEU A 37 -13.05 15.21 0.15
CA LEU A 37 -11.65 15.62 0.31
C LEU A 37 -11.26 16.69 -0.70
N LEU A 38 -11.63 16.50 -1.97
CA LEU A 38 -11.37 17.47 -3.03
C LEU A 38 -12.03 18.82 -2.75
N SER A 39 -13.19 18.84 -2.08
CA SER A 39 -13.89 20.07 -1.73
C SER A 39 -13.33 20.84 -0.53
N ILE A 40 -12.44 20.23 0.26
CA ILE A 40 -11.81 20.87 1.43
C ILE A 40 -10.72 21.86 0.99
N PHE A 41 -10.05 21.56 -0.12
CA PHE A 41 -8.94 22.37 -0.62
C PHE A 41 -9.43 23.51 -1.50
N PRO A 42 -8.70 24.66 -1.53
CA PRO A 42 -9.02 25.75 -2.42
C PRO A 42 -9.03 25.31 -3.89
N SER A 43 -9.97 25.84 -4.67
CA SER A 43 -10.04 25.66 -6.12
C SER A 43 -8.95 26.48 -6.84
N THR A 44 -7.70 26.25 -6.47
CA THR A 44 -6.51 26.84 -7.11
C THR A 44 -5.65 25.74 -7.69
N PRO A 45 -4.81 26.00 -8.70
CA PRO A 45 -3.94 24.98 -9.27
C PRO A 45 -3.08 24.23 -8.22
N ARG A 46 -2.51 24.96 -7.25
CA ARG A 46 -1.78 24.36 -6.12
C ARG A 46 -2.69 23.53 -5.23
N GLY A 47 -3.85 24.09 -4.86
CA GLY A 47 -4.84 23.40 -4.03
C GLY A 47 -5.27 22.07 -4.65
N MET A 48 -5.45 22.01 -5.97
CA MET A 48 -5.83 20.79 -6.67
C MET A 48 -4.72 19.74 -6.69
N ILE A 49 -3.44 20.12 -6.85
CA ILE A 49 -2.31 19.20 -6.75
C ILE A 49 -2.27 18.55 -5.35
N PHE A 50 -2.32 19.36 -4.28
CA PHE A 50 -2.34 18.85 -2.91
C PHE A 50 -3.57 17.97 -2.64
N SER A 51 -4.73 18.45 -3.04
CA SER A 51 -6.00 17.75 -2.86
C SER A 51 -6.00 16.37 -3.52
N LEU A 52 -5.59 16.29 -4.80
CA LEU A 52 -5.51 15.02 -5.52
C LEU A 52 -4.44 14.10 -4.93
N SER A 53 -3.28 14.60 -4.54
CA SER A 53 -2.24 13.79 -3.89
C SER A 53 -2.72 13.18 -2.59
N ILE A 54 -3.32 13.99 -1.70
CA ILE A 54 -3.80 13.53 -0.39
C ILE A 54 -5.00 12.59 -0.54
N THR A 55 -5.92 12.92 -1.46
CA THR A 55 -7.08 12.05 -1.75
C THR A 55 -6.61 10.70 -2.31
N ALA A 56 -5.64 10.72 -3.23
CA ALA A 56 -5.07 9.50 -3.78
C ALA A 56 -4.38 8.67 -2.69
N ALA A 57 -3.62 9.29 -1.80
CA ALA A 57 -2.95 8.59 -0.72
C ALA A 57 -3.95 7.96 0.27
N LEU A 58 -4.97 8.69 0.69
CA LEU A 58 -5.98 8.18 1.60
C LEU A 58 -6.80 7.04 0.99
N LEU A 59 -7.15 7.13 -0.28
CA LEU A 59 -7.87 6.03 -0.94
C LEU A 59 -6.96 4.83 -1.18
N SER A 60 -5.72 5.05 -1.60
CA SER A 60 -4.77 3.98 -1.92
C SER A 60 -4.22 3.25 -0.69
N SER A 61 -4.39 3.82 0.50
CA SER A 61 -4.06 3.11 1.73
C SER A 61 -5.00 1.92 2.03
N VAL A 62 -6.16 1.87 1.36
CA VAL A 62 -7.18 0.80 1.53
C VAL A 62 -7.54 0.13 0.20
N LEU A 63 -7.48 0.88 -0.90
CA LEU A 63 -7.75 0.39 -2.25
C LEU A 63 -6.41 0.18 -2.98
N SER A 64 -6.43 -0.64 -4.05
CA SER A 64 -5.22 -0.77 -4.89
C SER A 64 -4.86 0.57 -5.55
N ASN A 65 -3.56 0.79 -5.77
CA ASN A 65 -3.04 1.97 -6.45
C ASN A 65 -3.70 2.17 -7.82
N SER A 66 -3.86 1.09 -8.59
CA SER A 66 -4.50 1.13 -9.91
C SER A 66 -5.96 1.54 -9.84
N THR A 67 -6.74 0.99 -8.91
CA THR A 67 -8.15 1.37 -8.73
C THR A 67 -8.28 2.83 -8.35
N THR A 68 -7.43 3.31 -7.45
CA THR A 68 -7.42 4.71 -7.03
C THR A 68 -7.04 5.65 -8.18
N ALA A 69 -6.01 5.30 -8.95
CA ALA A 69 -5.59 6.09 -10.10
C ALA A 69 -6.70 6.17 -11.17
N LEU A 70 -7.31 5.04 -11.54
CA LEU A 70 -8.43 4.99 -12.50
C LEU A 70 -9.65 5.79 -12.03
N LEU A 71 -9.88 5.91 -10.73
CA LEU A 71 -10.96 6.71 -10.18
C LEU A 71 -10.69 8.21 -10.28
N LEU A 72 -9.45 8.64 -9.99
CA LEU A 72 -9.11 10.06 -9.87
C LEU A 72 -8.62 10.67 -11.18
N LEU A 73 -8.07 9.87 -12.10
CA LEU A 73 -7.53 10.36 -13.37
C LEU A 73 -8.59 11.10 -14.24
N PRO A 74 -9.84 10.60 -14.40
CA PRO A 74 -10.89 11.35 -15.10
C PRO A 74 -11.16 12.73 -14.50
N ILE A 75 -11.05 12.86 -13.17
CA ILE A 75 -11.22 14.15 -12.48
C ILE A 75 -10.10 15.11 -12.88
N ALA A 76 -8.85 14.63 -12.87
CA ALA A 76 -7.70 15.44 -13.29
C ALA A 76 -7.81 15.91 -14.74
N ILE A 77 -8.27 15.05 -15.65
CA ILE A 77 -8.48 15.38 -17.07
C ILE A 77 -9.59 16.41 -17.25
N PHE A 78 -10.62 16.34 -16.40
CA PHE A 78 -11.78 17.24 -16.46
C PHE A 78 -11.48 18.66 -15.96
N LEU A 79 -10.52 18.84 -15.05
CA LEU A 79 -10.27 20.11 -14.35
C LEU A 79 -9.66 21.19 -15.23
N THR A 80 -8.94 20.82 -16.26
CA THR A 80 -8.20 21.77 -17.12
C THR A 80 -8.01 21.24 -18.52
N GLU A 81 -7.82 22.14 -19.49
CA GLU A 81 -7.41 21.77 -20.85
C GLU A 81 -5.89 21.90 -21.06
N ASP A 82 -5.16 22.52 -20.14
CA ASP A 82 -3.70 22.64 -20.21
C ASP A 82 -3.02 21.29 -20.04
N LEU A 83 -2.34 20.80 -21.07
CA LEU A 83 -1.69 19.49 -21.09
C LEU A 83 -0.56 19.36 -20.04
N LYS A 84 0.19 20.46 -19.80
CA LYS A 84 1.27 20.43 -18.82
C LYS A 84 0.72 20.32 -17.40
N PHE A 85 -0.40 21.00 -17.15
CA PHE A 85 -1.06 20.93 -15.86
C PHE A 85 -1.80 19.60 -15.67
N LYS A 86 -2.44 19.04 -16.71
CA LYS A 86 -2.97 17.66 -16.71
C LYS A 86 -1.90 16.65 -16.30
N ALA A 87 -0.71 16.75 -16.89
CA ALA A 87 0.41 15.87 -16.53
C ALA A 87 0.82 16.01 -15.04
N ARG A 88 0.86 17.23 -14.50
CA ARG A 88 1.16 17.45 -13.07
C ARG A 88 0.07 16.90 -12.16
N LEU A 89 -1.19 17.02 -12.51
CA LEU A 89 -2.31 16.43 -11.76
C LEU A 89 -2.27 14.90 -11.81
N ALA A 90 -1.95 14.32 -12.97
CA ALA A 90 -1.75 12.88 -13.10
C ALA A 90 -0.57 12.37 -12.26
N LEU A 91 0.55 13.10 -12.24
CA LEU A 91 1.69 12.79 -11.36
C LEU A 91 1.31 12.93 -9.88
N ALA A 92 0.52 13.94 -9.51
CA ALA A 92 0.03 14.11 -8.15
C ALA A 92 -0.79 12.91 -7.68
N ILE A 93 -1.64 12.37 -8.56
CA ILE A 93 -2.41 11.14 -8.31
C ILE A 93 -1.45 9.93 -8.20
N ALA A 94 -0.53 9.77 -9.14
CA ALA A 94 0.37 8.62 -9.18
C ALA A 94 1.26 8.54 -7.93
N TYR A 95 1.91 9.64 -7.57
CA TYR A 95 2.69 9.72 -6.34
C TYR A 95 1.82 9.58 -5.08
N GLY A 96 0.64 10.20 -5.07
CA GLY A 96 -0.31 10.02 -3.98
C GLY A 96 -0.68 8.56 -3.78
N CYS A 97 -0.96 7.81 -4.85
CA CYS A 97 -1.23 6.37 -4.78
C CYS A 97 -0.05 5.59 -4.21
N SER A 98 1.17 5.84 -4.69
CA SER A 98 2.38 5.17 -4.19
C SER A 98 2.60 5.44 -2.70
N ILE A 99 2.50 6.70 -2.29
CA ILE A 99 2.64 7.09 -0.89
C ILE A 99 1.54 6.45 -0.03
N GLY A 100 0.29 6.46 -0.48
CA GLY A 100 -0.81 5.81 0.22
C GLY A 100 -0.61 4.31 0.38
N GLY A 101 -0.07 3.66 -0.66
CA GLY A 101 0.21 2.23 -0.65
C GLY A 101 1.19 1.79 0.44
N ILE A 102 2.12 2.63 0.86
CA ILE A 102 3.06 2.28 1.94
C ILE A 102 2.52 2.56 3.34
N VAL A 103 1.44 3.34 3.48
CA VAL A 103 0.92 3.78 4.80
C VAL A 103 0.33 2.64 5.60
N THR A 104 -0.31 1.67 4.94
CA THR A 104 -0.90 0.52 5.63
C THR A 104 -0.31 -0.80 5.12
N PRO A 105 -0.32 -1.86 5.92
CA PRO A 105 0.10 -3.18 5.47
C PRO A 105 -0.64 -3.67 4.21
N ILE A 106 -1.94 -3.36 4.09
CA ILE A 106 -2.80 -3.82 2.99
C ILE A 106 -2.79 -2.91 1.76
N GLY A 107 -2.12 -1.75 1.82
CA GLY A 107 -2.14 -0.75 0.75
C GLY A 107 -1.46 -1.23 -0.54
N THR A 108 -0.43 -2.08 -0.43
CA THR A 108 0.28 -2.62 -1.60
C THR A 108 0.80 -4.03 -1.33
N PRO A 109 0.82 -4.91 -2.35
CA PRO A 109 1.25 -6.30 -2.23
C PRO A 109 2.63 -6.52 -1.58
N PRO A 110 3.68 -5.77 -1.89
CA PRO A 110 4.99 -5.93 -1.26
C PRO A 110 4.96 -5.90 0.28
N ASN A 111 4.13 -5.03 0.88
CA ASN A 111 4.04 -4.90 2.33
C ASN A 111 3.65 -6.23 2.99
N LEU A 112 2.75 -6.93 2.39
CA LEU A 112 2.21 -8.18 2.93
C LEU A 112 3.11 -9.37 2.63
N ILE A 113 3.86 -9.34 1.52
CA ILE A 113 4.94 -10.31 1.29
C ILE A 113 5.98 -10.19 2.40
N LEU A 114 6.34 -8.96 2.80
CA LEU A 114 7.22 -8.76 3.93
C LEU A 114 6.67 -9.37 5.22
N LEU A 115 5.40 -9.09 5.56
CA LEU A 115 4.80 -9.63 6.79
C LEU A 115 4.76 -11.16 6.78
N GLY A 116 4.38 -11.78 5.65
CA GLY A 116 4.42 -13.23 5.48
C GLY A 116 5.84 -13.79 5.57
N PHE A 117 6.82 -13.11 4.98
CA PHE A 117 8.23 -13.48 5.07
C PHE A 117 8.74 -13.42 6.51
N MET A 118 8.41 -12.36 7.26
CA MET A 118 8.77 -12.21 8.67
C MET A 118 8.19 -13.36 9.50
N GLN A 119 6.92 -13.70 9.30
CA GLN A 119 6.25 -14.79 10.00
C GLN A 119 6.90 -16.15 9.70
N GLN A 120 7.26 -16.42 8.43
CA GLN A 120 7.92 -17.68 8.04
C GLN A 120 9.33 -17.83 8.61
N HIS A 121 10.02 -16.72 8.88
CA HIS A 121 11.38 -16.70 9.43
C HIS A 121 11.43 -16.43 10.95
N SER A 122 10.29 -16.54 11.64
CA SER A 122 10.17 -16.28 13.09
C SER A 122 10.68 -14.89 13.51
N ILE A 123 10.58 -13.90 12.61
CA ILE A 123 10.76 -12.49 12.92
C ILE A 123 9.42 -11.97 13.42
N GLU A 124 9.38 -11.22 14.50
CA GLU A 124 8.15 -10.65 15.04
C GLU A 124 7.46 -9.78 13.98
N PRO A 125 6.24 -10.13 13.54
CA PRO A 125 5.53 -9.36 12.53
C PRO A 125 5.18 -7.97 13.06
N ILE A 126 5.26 -6.96 12.19
CA ILE A 126 4.89 -5.60 12.55
C ILE A 126 3.35 -5.53 12.59
N ALA A 127 2.78 -5.19 13.73
CA ALA A 127 1.35 -5.01 13.89
C ALA A 127 0.82 -3.88 12.97
N PHE A 128 -0.46 -3.97 12.57
CA PHE A 128 -1.06 -3.04 11.60
C PHE A 128 -0.86 -1.56 11.98
N ILE A 129 -1.10 -1.24 13.24
CA ILE A 129 -0.95 0.14 13.72
C ILE A 129 0.52 0.54 13.88
N GLN A 130 1.39 -0.37 14.32
CA GLN A 130 2.84 -0.11 14.37
C GLN A 130 3.40 0.18 12.97
N TRP A 131 2.93 -0.55 11.95
CA TRP A 131 3.27 -0.26 10.56
C TRP A 131 2.95 1.19 10.20
N MET A 132 1.73 1.63 10.49
CA MET A 132 1.29 3.01 10.20
C MET A 132 2.13 4.06 10.94
N PHE A 133 2.54 3.80 12.19
CA PHE A 133 3.42 4.69 12.92
C PHE A 133 4.83 4.76 12.36
N LEU A 134 5.36 3.65 11.83
CA LEU A 134 6.68 3.60 11.22
C LEU A 134 6.71 4.30 9.85
N THR A 135 5.71 4.06 9.02
CA THR A 135 5.65 4.61 7.65
C THR A 135 5.00 5.99 7.59
N GLY A 136 4.12 6.32 8.53
CA GLY A 136 3.32 7.55 8.55
C GLY A 136 4.15 8.83 8.48
N PRO A 137 5.21 9.00 9.29
CA PRO A 137 6.05 10.19 9.22
C PRO A 137 6.70 10.38 7.84
N LEU A 138 7.20 9.30 7.23
CA LEU A 138 7.76 9.32 5.88
C LEU A 138 6.69 9.69 4.85
N ALA A 139 5.53 9.05 4.90
CA ALA A 139 4.42 9.34 4.01
C ALA A 139 3.94 10.80 4.12
N LEU A 140 3.85 11.32 5.34
CA LEU A 140 3.49 12.71 5.58
C LEU A 140 4.51 13.68 4.98
N LEU A 141 5.80 13.41 5.17
CA LEU A 141 6.87 14.20 4.57
C LEU A 141 6.76 14.18 3.04
N MET A 142 6.58 13.02 2.44
CA MET A 142 6.42 12.88 0.99
C MET A 142 5.17 13.60 0.47
N LEU A 143 4.03 13.53 1.19
CA LEU A 143 2.80 14.25 0.86
C LEU A 143 2.89 15.77 0.98
N ILE A 144 3.88 16.29 1.68
CA ILE A 144 4.19 17.71 1.70
C ILE A 144 5.15 18.07 0.56
N VAL A 145 6.26 17.35 0.47
CA VAL A 145 7.37 17.69 -0.45
C VAL A 145 6.98 17.48 -1.91
N ILE A 146 6.39 16.34 -2.27
CA ILE A 146 6.11 16.00 -3.67
C ILE A 146 5.04 16.93 -4.27
N PRO A 147 3.88 17.16 -3.64
CA PRO A 147 2.91 18.13 -4.16
C PRO A 147 3.47 19.55 -4.21
N PHE A 148 4.32 19.93 -3.25
CA PHE A 148 5.00 21.22 -3.27
C PHE A 148 5.89 21.36 -4.51
N ILE A 149 6.74 20.36 -4.80
CA ILE A 149 7.59 20.34 -6.01
C ILE A 149 6.73 20.40 -7.28
N LEU A 150 5.66 19.60 -7.36
CA LEU A 150 4.74 19.59 -8.50
C LEU A 150 4.01 20.93 -8.69
N SER A 151 3.90 21.72 -7.61
CA SER A 151 3.27 23.06 -7.65
C SER A 151 4.21 24.19 -8.03
N LEU A 152 5.52 23.94 -8.20
CA LEU A 152 6.46 24.96 -8.59
C LEU A 152 6.31 25.34 -10.09
N GLY A 153 6.42 26.62 -10.40
CA GLY A 153 6.38 27.11 -11.78
C GLY A 153 5.06 26.83 -12.49
N LEU A 154 3.92 26.95 -11.80
CA LEU A 154 2.59 26.80 -12.41
C LEU A 154 2.20 27.99 -13.31
N GLY A 155 2.87 29.17 -13.15
CA GLY A 155 2.53 30.36 -13.91
C GLY A 155 1.08 30.80 -13.70
N ASP A 156 0.46 31.30 -14.78
CA ASP A 156 -0.93 31.80 -14.79
C ASP A 156 -1.94 30.71 -15.16
N VAL A 157 -1.69 29.46 -14.78
CA VAL A 157 -2.63 28.37 -15.03
C VAL A 157 -3.93 28.62 -14.28
N VAL A 158 -5.05 28.59 -15.03
CA VAL A 158 -6.40 28.73 -14.49
C VAL A 158 -7.11 27.37 -14.54
N LEU A 159 -7.94 27.11 -13.55
CA LEU A 159 -8.83 25.96 -13.57
C LEU A 159 -10.06 26.30 -14.41
N ASP A 160 -10.35 25.47 -15.39
CA ASP A 160 -11.52 25.65 -16.28
C ASP A 160 -12.83 25.26 -15.57
N LYS A 161 -12.72 24.40 -14.56
CA LYS A 161 -13.88 23.85 -13.85
C LYS A 161 -13.62 23.72 -12.36
N GLU A 162 -14.67 23.90 -11.56
CA GLU A 162 -14.63 23.71 -10.11
C GLU A 162 -15.29 22.40 -9.70
N ILE A 163 -14.75 21.76 -8.69
CA ILE A 163 -15.38 20.59 -8.05
C ILE A 163 -16.34 21.10 -6.98
N LYS A 164 -17.64 21.07 -7.25
CA LYS A 164 -18.68 21.40 -6.29
C LYS A 164 -19.24 20.10 -5.69
N ALA A 165 -18.75 19.69 -4.53
CA ALA A 165 -19.32 18.55 -3.82
C ALA A 165 -20.52 18.98 -2.99
N LYS A 166 -21.72 18.72 -3.48
CA LYS A 166 -22.98 18.68 -2.70
C LYS A 166 -23.47 17.25 -2.56
N GLU A 167 -22.60 16.32 -2.21
CA GLU A 167 -23.04 14.94 -2.00
C GLU A 167 -23.45 14.72 -0.54
N VAL A 168 -24.62 14.13 -0.36
CA VAL A 168 -25.12 13.72 0.95
C VAL A 168 -24.70 12.28 1.19
N LEU A 169 -24.17 11.99 2.38
CA LEU A 169 -23.80 10.64 2.78
C LEU A 169 -25.04 9.74 2.85
N LEU A 170 -25.09 8.75 1.96
CA LEU A 170 -26.21 7.81 1.88
C LEU A 170 -26.23 6.87 3.11
N PRO A 171 -27.42 6.36 3.53
CA PRO A 171 -27.53 5.45 4.68
C PRO A 171 -26.62 4.22 4.57
N LYS A 172 -26.46 3.64 3.37
CA LYS A 172 -25.56 2.51 3.12
C LYS A 172 -24.10 2.90 3.35
N GLN A 173 -23.68 4.06 2.89
CA GLN A 173 -22.32 4.57 3.07
C GLN A 173 -22.03 4.88 4.55
N LYS A 174 -23.00 5.47 5.25
CA LYS A 174 -22.90 5.73 6.69
C LYS A 174 -22.71 4.43 7.48
N ARG A 175 -23.49 3.39 7.17
CA ARG A 175 -23.37 2.08 7.81
C ARG A 175 -22.00 1.46 7.56
N LEU A 176 -21.51 1.48 6.31
CA LEU A 176 -20.17 0.99 5.98
C LEU A 176 -19.09 1.78 6.74
N LEU A 177 -19.19 3.10 6.80
CA LEU A 177 -18.25 3.94 7.53
C LEU A 177 -18.18 3.57 9.01
N PHE A 178 -19.31 3.25 9.65
CA PHE A 178 -19.31 2.78 11.04
C PHE A 178 -18.64 1.42 11.20
N ILE A 179 -18.82 0.51 10.25
CA ILE A 179 -18.15 -0.80 10.29
C ILE A 179 -16.62 -0.61 10.11
N LEU A 180 -16.19 0.24 9.18
CA LEU A 180 -14.77 0.57 8.99
C LEU A 180 -14.16 1.26 10.23
N LEU A 181 -14.91 2.14 10.86
CA LEU A 181 -14.51 2.76 12.12
C LEU A 181 -14.36 1.70 13.22
N GLY A 182 -15.30 0.75 13.30
CA GLY A 182 -15.22 -0.39 14.20
C GLY A 182 -13.96 -1.24 13.97
N LEU A 183 -13.62 -1.51 12.69
CA LEU A 183 -12.39 -2.21 12.34
C LEU A 183 -11.15 -1.44 12.85
N VAL A 184 -11.07 -0.15 12.55
CA VAL A 184 -9.93 0.69 12.97
C VAL A 184 -9.81 0.71 14.51
N ILE A 185 -10.92 0.88 15.22
CA ILE A 185 -10.94 0.85 16.68
C ILE A 185 -10.47 -0.52 17.19
N THR A 186 -10.95 -1.61 16.61
CA THR A 186 -10.53 -2.97 17.00
C THR A 186 -9.04 -3.16 16.80
N LEU A 187 -8.48 -2.73 15.67
CA LEU A 187 -7.04 -2.81 15.40
C LEU A 187 -6.23 -1.91 16.37
N LEU A 188 -6.71 -0.71 16.67
CA LEU A 188 -6.07 0.18 17.64
C LEU A 188 -6.03 -0.44 19.04
N VAL A 189 -7.17 -0.97 19.50
CA VAL A 189 -7.26 -1.60 20.82
C VAL A 189 -6.49 -2.92 20.86
N ASN A 190 -6.33 -3.62 19.73
CA ASN A 190 -5.53 -4.83 19.63
C ASN A 190 -4.02 -4.56 19.65
N SER A 191 -3.59 -3.37 19.25
CA SER A 191 -2.16 -3.02 19.14
C SER A 191 -1.51 -2.88 20.52
N LYS A 192 -0.29 -3.42 20.65
CA LYS A 192 0.54 -3.21 21.85
C LYS A 192 1.08 -1.78 21.87
N ILE A 193 1.06 -1.17 23.03
CA ILE A 193 1.66 0.15 23.33
C ILE A 193 2.60 -0.05 24.53
N GLU A 194 3.81 -0.48 24.27
CA GLU A 194 4.79 -0.71 25.34
C GLU A 194 5.23 0.59 26.00
N PRO A 195 5.43 0.60 27.33
CA PRO A 195 5.17 -0.46 28.32
C PRO A 195 3.74 -0.45 28.90
N TYR A 196 2.83 0.37 28.38
CA TYR A 196 1.56 0.73 29.03
C TYR A 196 0.40 -0.21 28.74
N TYR A 197 0.40 -0.89 27.59
CA TYR A 197 -0.73 -1.71 27.17
C TYR A 197 -0.28 -2.88 26.30
N SER A 198 -0.64 -4.10 26.69
CA SER A 198 -0.25 -5.36 26.00
C SER A 198 -1.10 -5.68 24.75
N GLY A 199 -2.12 -4.89 24.48
CA GLY A 199 -3.10 -5.21 23.43
C GLY A 199 -4.08 -6.31 23.85
N LEU A 200 -5.01 -6.65 22.95
CA LEU A 200 -5.96 -7.76 23.16
C LEU A 200 -5.36 -9.12 22.82
N GLY A 201 -4.24 -9.18 22.10
CA GLY A 201 -3.60 -10.42 21.67
C GLY A 201 -4.41 -11.18 20.61
N LEU A 202 -5.33 -10.53 19.92
CA LEU A 202 -6.08 -11.12 18.81
C LEU A 202 -5.21 -11.20 17.56
N ASP A 203 -5.42 -12.24 16.75
CA ASP A 203 -4.78 -12.35 15.45
C ASP A 203 -5.37 -11.31 14.47
N GLU A 204 -4.54 -10.43 13.95
CA GLU A 204 -4.93 -9.39 12.99
C GLU A 204 -5.49 -9.96 11.68
N THR A 205 -5.02 -11.14 11.26
CA THR A 205 -5.57 -11.88 10.12
C THR A 205 -7.03 -12.25 10.39
N ALA A 206 -7.31 -12.78 11.57
CA ALA A 206 -8.67 -13.13 11.98
C ALA A 206 -9.57 -11.90 12.07
N ILE A 207 -9.07 -10.78 12.58
CA ILE A 207 -9.81 -9.51 12.64
C ILE A 207 -10.19 -9.07 11.23
N LEU A 208 -9.23 -8.90 10.32
CA LEU A 208 -9.47 -8.41 8.97
C LEU A 208 -10.36 -9.35 8.15
N LEU A 209 -10.13 -10.66 8.27
CA LEU A 209 -10.97 -11.67 7.61
C LEU A 209 -12.42 -11.61 8.15
N SER A 210 -12.61 -11.49 9.46
CA SER A 210 -13.93 -11.40 10.07
C SER A 210 -14.70 -10.17 9.60
N PHE A 211 -14.06 -9.00 9.55
CA PHE A 211 -14.66 -7.79 9.01
C PHE A 211 -14.93 -7.91 7.50
N GLY A 212 -14.06 -8.58 6.76
CA GLY A 212 -14.28 -8.90 5.34
C GLY A 212 -15.51 -9.80 5.13
N LEU A 213 -15.62 -10.89 5.89
CA LEU A 213 -16.78 -11.80 5.84
C LEU A 213 -18.06 -11.12 6.30
N LEU A 214 -17.99 -10.17 7.24
CA LEU A 214 -19.13 -9.36 7.66
C LEU A 214 -19.76 -8.60 6.48
N MET A 215 -18.99 -8.28 5.43
CA MET A 215 -19.52 -7.62 4.23
C MET A 215 -20.51 -8.48 3.45
N PHE A 216 -20.51 -9.82 3.63
CA PHE A 216 -21.43 -10.76 3.00
C PHE A 216 -22.67 -11.05 3.86
N VAL A 217 -22.70 -10.66 5.14
CA VAL A 217 -23.80 -10.98 6.03
C VAL A 217 -25.09 -10.29 5.57
N PRO A 218 -26.19 -11.02 5.33
CA PRO A 218 -27.47 -10.43 4.92
C PRO A 218 -27.92 -9.33 5.88
N LYS A 219 -28.48 -8.24 5.36
CA LYS A 219 -28.97 -7.04 6.07
C LYS A 219 -27.86 -6.14 6.68
N ILE A 220 -26.69 -6.67 7.02
CA ILE A 220 -25.57 -5.92 7.58
C ILE A 220 -24.56 -5.55 6.48
N GLY A 221 -24.19 -6.52 5.67
CA GLY A 221 -23.19 -6.39 4.63
C GLY A 221 -23.68 -5.64 3.39
N PHE A 222 -22.84 -5.61 2.38
CA PHE A 222 -23.02 -4.80 1.15
C PHE A 222 -22.75 -5.58 -0.11
N ILE A 223 -22.10 -6.74 -0.02
CA ILE A 223 -21.69 -7.58 -1.14
C ILE A 223 -22.45 -8.91 -1.11
N GLU A 224 -22.69 -9.43 -2.29
CA GLU A 224 -23.32 -10.72 -2.53
C GLU A 224 -22.24 -11.72 -2.96
N TRP A 225 -22.56 -13.01 -2.93
CA TRP A 225 -21.59 -14.04 -3.30
C TRP A 225 -21.05 -13.89 -4.73
N GLU A 226 -21.85 -13.32 -5.64
CA GLU A 226 -21.41 -12.99 -6.99
C GLU A 226 -20.31 -11.92 -7.04
N ASP A 227 -20.25 -11.01 -6.07
CA ASP A 227 -19.22 -9.99 -6.00
C ASP A 227 -17.84 -10.59 -5.67
N ALA A 228 -17.80 -11.81 -5.11
CA ALA A 228 -16.56 -12.52 -4.81
C ALA A 228 -15.70 -12.75 -6.07
N LYS A 229 -16.28 -12.77 -7.26
CA LYS A 229 -15.53 -12.82 -8.54
C LYS A 229 -14.62 -11.61 -8.77
N ASN A 230 -14.88 -10.50 -8.08
CA ASN A 230 -14.08 -9.28 -8.16
C ASN A 230 -12.89 -9.29 -7.17
N ILE A 231 -12.76 -10.33 -6.36
CA ILE A 231 -11.55 -10.56 -5.56
C ILE A 231 -10.41 -10.83 -6.54
N PRO A 232 -9.28 -10.10 -6.45
CA PRO A 232 -8.16 -10.29 -7.37
C PRO A 232 -7.39 -11.58 -7.03
N TYR A 233 -7.94 -12.72 -7.42
CA TYR A 233 -7.35 -14.05 -7.17
C TYR A 233 -5.96 -14.19 -7.78
N GLU A 234 -5.66 -13.48 -8.87
CA GLU A 234 -4.33 -13.43 -9.47
C GLU A 234 -3.27 -12.92 -8.48
N ILE A 235 -3.63 -11.98 -7.60
CA ILE A 235 -2.74 -11.49 -6.55
C ILE A 235 -2.54 -12.57 -5.49
N ILE A 236 -3.59 -13.28 -5.12
CA ILE A 236 -3.52 -14.40 -4.15
C ILE A 236 -2.58 -15.50 -4.67
N PHE A 237 -2.72 -15.88 -5.95
CA PHE A 237 -1.82 -16.85 -6.59
C PHE A 237 -0.39 -16.33 -6.68
N LEU A 238 -0.20 -15.05 -6.95
CA LEU A 238 1.12 -14.42 -7.00
C LEU A 238 1.82 -14.47 -5.63
N PHE A 239 1.08 -14.32 -4.53
CA PHE A 239 1.64 -14.47 -3.17
C PHE A 239 2.09 -15.90 -2.89
N GLY A 240 1.22 -16.88 -3.13
CA GLY A 240 1.56 -18.28 -2.95
C GLY A 240 2.81 -18.68 -3.77
N ALA A 241 2.91 -18.18 -5.01
CA ALA A 241 4.09 -18.36 -5.84
C ALA A 241 5.32 -17.65 -5.25
N GLY A 242 5.17 -16.40 -4.80
CA GLY A 242 6.24 -15.63 -4.15
C GLY A 242 6.79 -16.31 -2.90
N PHE A 243 5.92 -16.76 -2.01
CA PHE A 243 6.32 -17.52 -0.81
C PHE A 243 6.99 -18.85 -1.17
N THR A 244 6.52 -19.52 -2.22
CA THR A 244 7.15 -20.76 -2.71
C THR A 244 8.56 -20.50 -3.24
N ILE A 245 8.76 -19.42 -3.99
CA ILE A 245 10.08 -19.00 -4.49
C ILE A 245 10.99 -18.64 -3.33
N ALA A 246 10.51 -17.83 -2.36
CA ALA A 246 11.27 -17.45 -1.18
C ALA A 246 11.72 -18.69 -0.37
N ALA A 247 10.81 -19.65 -0.17
CA ALA A 247 11.14 -20.91 0.50
C ALA A 247 12.17 -21.74 -0.28
N ALA A 248 12.08 -21.75 -1.62
CA ALA A 248 13.05 -22.45 -2.47
C ALA A 248 14.45 -21.80 -2.37
N PHE A 249 14.54 -20.48 -2.43
CA PHE A 249 15.80 -19.75 -2.24
C PHE A 249 16.47 -20.06 -0.91
N SER A 250 15.69 -20.04 0.18
CA SER A 250 16.19 -20.37 1.52
C SER A 250 16.65 -21.83 1.62
N LYS A 251 15.87 -22.79 1.09
CA LYS A 251 16.17 -24.24 1.20
C LYS A 251 17.31 -24.71 0.33
N THR A 252 17.45 -24.15 -0.86
CA THR A 252 18.56 -24.50 -1.77
C THR A 252 19.88 -23.87 -1.36
N GLY A 253 19.87 -22.92 -0.41
CA GLY A 253 21.06 -22.18 -0.02
C GLY A 253 21.44 -21.07 -1.01
N LEU A 254 20.67 -20.89 -2.10
CA LEU A 254 20.96 -19.90 -3.14
C LEU A 254 20.99 -18.48 -2.58
N ALA A 255 20.10 -18.17 -1.62
CA ALA A 255 20.11 -16.87 -0.94
C ALA A 255 21.44 -16.62 -0.23
N ASN A 256 22.00 -17.64 0.43
CA ASN A 256 23.31 -17.54 1.09
C ASN A 256 24.44 -17.40 0.10
N GLU A 257 24.41 -18.10 -1.05
CA GLU A 257 25.42 -17.94 -2.10
C GLU A 257 25.44 -16.51 -2.62
N VAL A 258 24.27 -15.95 -2.96
CA VAL A 258 24.16 -14.56 -3.41
C VAL A 258 24.64 -13.59 -2.33
N ALA A 259 24.26 -13.79 -1.06
CA ALA A 259 24.74 -12.96 0.03
C ALA A 259 26.28 -13.05 0.21
N ASN A 260 26.88 -14.23 0.01
CA ASN A 260 28.33 -14.40 0.05
C ASN A 260 29.05 -13.62 -1.04
N TYR A 261 28.49 -13.51 -2.25
CA TYR A 261 29.05 -12.63 -3.29
C TYR A 261 28.97 -11.15 -2.90
N MET A 262 28.06 -10.79 -2.00
CA MET A 262 27.90 -9.42 -1.50
C MET A 262 28.66 -9.16 -0.20
N LEU A 263 29.49 -10.10 0.30
CA LEU A 263 30.25 -9.95 1.57
C LEU A 263 31.11 -8.70 1.59
N SER A 264 31.71 -8.31 0.46
CA SER A 264 32.49 -7.06 0.38
C SER A 264 31.68 -5.79 0.69
N LEU A 265 30.34 -5.87 0.60
CA LEU A 265 29.47 -4.76 0.96
C LEU A 265 29.27 -4.66 2.48
N THR A 266 29.51 -5.74 3.24
CA THR A 266 29.32 -5.73 4.70
C THR A 266 30.40 -4.95 5.44
N ASP A 267 31.53 -4.67 4.79
CA ASP A 267 32.59 -3.77 5.29
C ASP A 267 32.20 -2.30 5.23
N LEU A 268 31.12 -1.98 4.51
CA LEU A 268 30.62 -0.62 4.38
C LEU A 268 29.84 -0.19 5.65
N PRO A 269 29.80 1.12 5.95
CA PRO A 269 28.90 1.63 6.97
C PRO A 269 27.46 1.21 6.70
N VAL A 270 26.74 0.79 7.75
CA VAL A 270 25.36 0.28 7.66
C VAL A 270 24.44 1.19 6.84
N ILE A 271 24.55 2.51 7.02
CA ILE A 271 23.77 3.49 6.25
C ILE A 271 24.04 3.37 4.75
N LEU A 272 25.30 3.22 4.35
CA LEU A 272 25.67 3.10 2.94
C LEU A 272 25.15 1.80 2.33
N LEU A 273 25.22 0.70 3.08
CA LEU A 273 24.66 -0.58 2.65
C LEU A 273 23.14 -0.48 2.46
N ILE A 274 22.42 0.13 3.40
CA ILE A 274 20.97 0.37 3.28
C ILE A 274 20.66 1.23 2.05
N LEU A 275 21.43 2.28 1.79
CA LEU A 275 21.26 3.13 0.60
C LEU A 275 21.51 2.37 -0.70
N ILE A 276 22.50 1.48 -0.75
CA ILE A 276 22.77 0.62 -1.91
C ILE A 276 21.58 -0.32 -2.16
N VAL A 277 21.11 -1.01 -1.11
CA VAL A 277 19.92 -1.89 -1.21
C VAL A 277 18.71 -1.10 -1.67
N ALA A 278 18.42 0.04 -1.05
CA ALA A 278 17.31 0.90 -1.40
C ALA A 278 17.37 1.33 -2.87
N SER A 279 18.55 1.79 -3.33
CA SER A 279 18.78 2.21 -4.72
C SER A 279 18.57 1.05 -5.69
N LEU A 280 19.17 -0.10 -5.41
CA LEU A 280 19.07 -1.29 -6.26
C LEU A 280 17.62 -1.74 -6.40
N ILE A 281 16.87 -1.81 -5.30
CA ILE A 281 15.44 -2.16 -5.33
C ILE A 281 14.64 -1.11 -6.11
N THR A 282 14.84 0.19 -5.84
CA THR A 282 14.13 1.28 -6.52
C THR A 282 14.34 1.23 -8.03
N PHE A 283 15.57 1.08 -8.51
CA PHE A 283 15.85 1.01 -9.94
C PHE A 283 15.34 -0.29 -10.57
N THR A 284 15.44 -1.42 -9.88
CA THR A 284 14.98 -2.71 -10.40
C THR A 284 13.45 -2.76 -10.50
N THR A 285 12.72 -2.13 -9.57
CA THR A 285 11.25 -2.08 -9.61
C THR A 285 10.70 -1.28 -10.80
N GLU A 286 11.49 -0.41 -11.42
CA GLU A 286 11.06 0.32 -12.63
C GLU A 286 10.86 -0.60 -13.84
N ILE A 287 11.60 -1.71 -13.90
CA ILE A 287 11.59 -2.65 -15.04
C ILE A 287 10.92 -3.98 -14.71
N THR A 288 10.62 -4.25 -13.44
CA THR A 288 10.02 -5.51 -12.98
C THR A 288 8.72 -5.27 -12.22
N SER A 289 7.99 -6.35 -11.90
CA SER A 289 6.84 -6.28 -10.99
C SER A 289 7.32 -6.09 -9.55
N ASN A 290 6.77 -5.11 -8.84
CA ASN A 290 7.07 -4.85 -7.42
C ASN A 290 6.94 -6.11 -6.57
N THR A 291 5.85 -6.86 -6.78
CA THR A 291 5.53 -8.09 -6.07
C THR A 291 6.53 -9.19 -6.36
N ALA A 292 6.86 -9.41 -7.63
CA ALA A 292 7.84 -10.43 -8.03
C ALA A 292 9.25 -10.07 -7.52
N LEU A 293 9.64 -8.79 -7.64
CA LEU A 293 10.94 -8.33 -7.16
C LEU A 293 11.10 -8.58 -5.67
N ILE A 294 10.14 -8.14 -4.85
CA ILE A 294 10.26 -8.26 -3.40
C ILE A 294 10.24 -9.71 -2.94
N SER A 295 9.48 -10.59 -3.61
CA SER A 295 9.46 -12.02 -3.30
C SER A 295 10.83 -12.69 -3.47
N ILE A 296 11.63 -12.23 -4.43
CA ILE A 296 12.98 -12.74 -4.69
C ILE A 296 14.01 -12.01 -3.83
N ALA A 297 13.85 -10.72 -3.63
CA ALA A 297 14.84 -9.89 -2.94
C ALA A 297 14.86 -10.14 -1.42
N LEU A 298 13.70 -10.37 -0.78
CA LEU A 298 13.65 -10.54 0.68
C LEU A 298 14.56 -11.66 1.21
N PRO A 299 14.58 -12.90 0.64
CA PRO A 299 15.50 -13.93 1.11
C PRO A 299 16.97 -13.53 0.99
N ILE A 300 17.34 -12.83 -0.08
CA ILE A 300 18.71 -12.36 -0.33
C ILE A 300 19.10 -11.28 0.68
N ILE A 301 18.22 -10.29 0.86
CA ILE A 301 18.45 -9.19 1.80
C ILE A 301 18.46 -9.70 3.25
N TYR A 302 17.63 -10.68 3.56
CA TYR A 302 17.65 -11.35 4.86
C TYR A 302 19.01 -12.02 5.13
N SER A 303 19.52 -12.82 4.19
CA SER A 303 20.83 -13.45 4.31
C SER A 303 21.95 -12.41 4.42
N LEU A 304 21.90 -11.35 3.62
CA LEU A 304 22.86 -10.23 3.69
C LEU A 304 22.81 -9.53 5.05
N GLY A 305 21.62 -9.25 5.56
CA GLY A 305 21.40 -8.60 6.84
C GLY A 305 21.89 -9.43 8.02
N GLN A 306 21.75 -10.77 7.95
CA GLN A 306 22.32 -11.69 8.95
C GLN A 306 23.84 -11.61 8.99
N VAL A 307 24.50 -11.64 7.83
CA VAL A 307 25.97 -11.57 7.74
C VAL A 307 26.49 -10.20 8.18
N ALA A 308 25.80 -9.13 7.78
CA ALA A 308 26.17 -7.76 8.15
C ALA A 308 25.76 -7.34 9.58
N ASN A 309 25.08 -8.24 10.32
CA ASN A 309 24.56 -7.98 11.67
C ASN A 309 23.69 -6.69 11.76
N ILE A 310 22.81 -6.49 10.78
CA ILE A 310 21.92 -5.34 10.69
C ILE A 310 20.54 -5.71 11.28
N ASN A 311 19.84 -4.72 11.82
CA ASN A 311 18.46 -4.90 12.25
C ASN A 311 17.60 -5.38 11.06
N MET A 312 17.09 -6.62 11.16
CA MET A 312 16.35 -7.28 10.10
C MET A 312 15.10 -6.54 9.70
N THR A 313 14.31 -6.10 10.69
CA THR A 313 13.09 -5.34 10.44
C THR A 313 13.38 -4.08 9.63
N LEU A 314 14.45 -3.37 9.97
CA LEU A 314 14.82 -2.14 9.28
C LEU A 314 15.18 -2.38 7.81
N ILE A 315 16.09 -3.29 7.52
CA ILE A 315 16.58 -3.50 6.15
C ILE A 315 15.50 -4.09 5.23
N LEU A 316 14.71 -5.05 5.75
CA LEU A 316 13.61 -5.65 5.01
C LEU A 316 12.48 -4.64 4.74
N MET A 317 12.18 -3.79 5.72
CA MET A 317 11.17 -2.75 5.59
C MET A 317 11.57 -1.67 4.58
N VAL A 318 12.83 -1.21 4.62
CA VAL A 318 13.36 -0.26 3.63
C VAL A 318 13.26 -0.83 2.22
N ALA A 319 13.71 -2.07 2.00
CA ALA A 319 13.61 -2.73 0.70
C ALA A 319 12.16 -2.80 0.20
N THR A 320 11.22 -3.13 1.08
CA THR A 320 9.81 -3.26 0.75
C THR A 320 9.17 -1.92 0.40
N ILE A 321 9.46 -0.86 1.15
CA ILE A 321 8.99 0.50 0.87
C ILE A 321 9.54 0.98 -0.49
N CYS A 322 10.83 0.75 -0.76
CA CYS A 322 11.45 1.12 -2.03
C CYS A 322 10.88 0.35 -3.22
N ALA A 323 10.44 -0.91 -3.03
CA ALA A 323 9.76 -1.68 -4.06
C ALA A 323 8.34 -1.18 -4.35
N SER A 324 7.71 -0.50 -3.40
CA SER A 324 6.34 0.00 -3.54
C SER A 324 6.23 1.32 -4.29
N ASP A 325 7.34 2.04 -4.46
CA ASP A 325 7.42 3.33 -5.17
C ASP A 325 7.51 3.12 -6.69
N ARG A 326 6.40 2.69 -7.30
CA ARG A 326 6.31 2.51 -8.75
C ARG A 326 5.80 3.78 -9.42
N LYS A 327 6.62 4.43 -10.20
CA LYS A 327 6.18 5.41 -11.20
C LYS A 327 5.38 4.68 -12.28
N SER A 328 4.08 4.89 -12.35
CA SER A 328 3.23 4.30 -13.40
C SER A 328 3.50 4.98 -14.76
N THR A 329 4.68 4.78 -15.33
CA THR A 329 5.04 5.26 -16.67
C THR A 329 4.40 4.45 -17.79
N ARG A 330 3.62 3.40 -17.49
CA ARG A 330 2.90 2.59 -18.49
C ARG A 330 1.50 3.11 -18.86
N LEU A 331 1.25 4.41 -18.77
CA LEU A 331 0.03 5.00 -19.36
C LEU A 331 0.13 5.23 -20.89
N ASN A 332 1.21 4.80 -21.54
CA ASN A 332 1.45 5.07 -22.96
C ASN A 332 1.62 3.85 -23.86
N SER A 333 1.06 2.70 -23.54
CA SER A 333 1.08 1.57 -24.47
C SER A 333 -0.20 0.74 -24.43
N SER A 334 -1.30 1.35 -24.85
CA SER A 334 -2.46 0.68 -25.46
C SER A 334 -3.36 1.73 -26.10
#